data_87fac04f246895d414d61b432e9d0e90
#
_entry.id   87fac04f246895d414d61b432e9d0e90
#
_cell.length_a   1.000
_cell.length_b   1.000
_cell.length_c   1.000
_cell.angle_alpha   90.00
_cell.angle_beta   90.00
_cell.angle_gamma   90.00
#
_symmetry.space_group_name_H-M   'P 1'
#
loop_
_entity.id
_entity.type
_entity.pdbx_description
1 polymer ?
#
loop_
_entity_poly.entity_id
_entity_poly.type
_entity_poly.pdbx_seq_one_letter_code
_entity_poly.pdbx_strand_id
1 'polypeptide(L)'
;MSRPRGASPARARKGFVLQKPNGLLTPRVQAVGPEHFGILAVDCAKARSRYLLADFYGRTLLEPATVAHSRGDLQAAIDRVRHAMRQHQLGDLVVAIERTGQYHRPVQHAFRQAGFETRLVHPFTSKQYRQPADPGNKTDDTDLAGICRATTHGFGLLEPPWPDDYLTIQLLRRHRRDLVDKNATLQCQIREVLHAAMPGYAECFCHLWDDSPAPLVFARHTTSAQAVRQQGLAGLQQIAVQAGLRCREDTFHKILTWAQQAPPDAGHSLERRRILARLDDDRLAKTREILELERDLAHLVVHTPYLLLMAIPGINVVTVADLAGELGPIALYLNANAVTGRAGLMPSRYQSDQVDRANGPLRRRGNRRLRAVLMQTADNLVQCNHYFSARAEQWTRAGKDPRWVRVKVAKIFSRLAFAMVAGRQWFPHPCCQQRHYVIGKLLSFHSEHATELKALRHDLEVAAEQLPPKQRAIEAEPLQQQLDALAKRRGVQPLAAIIPLVLARLAGRVVQSRPSESAGP
;
A
#
# COMPACT_ATOMS: atom_id res chain seq x y z
N MET A 1 -35.57 -41.07 -6.89
CA MET A 1 -36.09 -40.03 -7.83
C MET A 1 -35.25 -38.76 -7.63
N SER A 2 -34.25 -38.58 -8.50
CA SER A 2 -33.32 -37.43 -8.47
C SER A 2 -33.92 -36.27 -9.28
N ARG A 3 -34.05 -35.09 -8.65
CA ARG A 3 -34.52 -33.86 -9.33
C ARG A 3 -33.49 -33.40 -10.37
N PRO A 4 -33.90 -32.98 -11.57
CA PRO A 4 -32.99 -32.47 -12.57
C PRO A 4 -32.43 -31.09 -12.12
N ARG A 5 -31.12 -30.92 -12.20
CA ARG A 5 -30.45 -29.63 -12.01
C ARG A 5 -30.88 -28.67 -13.12
N GLY A 6 -31.61 -27.63 -12.76
CA GLY A 6 -31.96 -26.55 -13.67
C GLY A 6 -30.70 -25.94 -14.30
N ALA A 7 -30.66 -25.90 -15.61
CA ALA A 7 -29.61 -25.25 -16.38
C ALA A 7 -29.63 -23.74 -16.06
N SER A 8 -28.52 -23.22 -15.54
CA SER A 8 -28.33 -21.77 -15.44
C SER A 8 -28.45 -21.13 -16.84
N PRO A 9 -29.16 -20.00 -16.96
CA PRO A 9 -29.28 -19.34 -18.25
C PRO A 9 -27.88 -19.00 -18.76
N ALA A 10 -27.61 -19.42 -20.00
CA ALA A 10 -26.35 -19.15 -20.68
C ALA A 10 -26.11 -17.63 -20.70
N ARG A 11 -25.09 -17.14 -19.99
CA ARG A 11 -24.66 -15.76 -20.12
C ARG A 11 -24.37 -15.48 -21.57
N ALA A 12 -25.13 -14.59 -22.18
CA ALA A 12 -24.87 -14.12 -23.53
C ALA A 12 -23.38 -13.83 -23.70
N ARG A 13 -22.70 -14.51 -24.61
CA ARG A 13 -21.28 -14.28 -24.90
C ARG A 13 -21.17 -12.83 -25.35
N LYS A 14 -20.49 -11.98 -24.57
CA LYS A 14 -20.11 -10.67 -25.05
C LYS A 14 -19.32 -10.85 -26.33
N GLY A 15 -19.79 -10.23 -27.42
CA GLY A 15 -19.15 -10.31 -28.72
C GLY A 15 -17.65 -10.01 -28.64
N PHE A 16 -16.88 -10.61 -29.51
CA PHE A 16 -15.43 -10.33 -29.59
C PHE A 16 -15.21 -8.90 -30.09
N VAL A 17 -14.48 -8.09 -29.36
CA VAL A 17 -14.18 -6.71 -29.71
C VAL A 17 -12.71 -6.61 -30.13
N LEU A 18 -12.49 -6.35 -31.41
CA LEU A 18 -11.14 -6.18 -31.99
C LEU A 18 -10.38 -5.02 -31.34
N GLN A 19 -11.05 -3.89 -31.18
CA GLN A 19 -10.50 -2.70 -30.55
C GLN A 19 -11.03 -2.60 -29.13
N LYS A 20 -10.13 -2.48 -28.16
CA LYS A 20 -10.56 -2.29 -26.78
C LYS A 20 -11.19 -0.90 -26.65
N PRO A 21 -12.51 -0.80 -26.36
CA PRO A 21 -13.15 0.49 -26.25
C PRO A 21 -12.50 1.27 -25.10
N ASN A 22 -12.05 2.46 -25.41
CA ASN A 22 -11.51 3.41 -24.45
C ASN A 22 -12.65 4.28 -23.90
N GLY A 23 -13.74 3.64 -23.51
CA GLY A 23 -14.90 4.27 -22.90
C GLY A 23 -15.37 5.56 -23.56
N LEU A 24 -14.65 6.63 -23.32
CA LEU A 24 -15.04 8.00 -23.73
C LEU A 24 -14.39 8.49 -25.04
N LEU A 25 -13.35 7.81 -25.57
CA LEU A 25 -12.66 8.30 -26.75
C LEU A 25 -13.48 8.11 -28.03
N THR A 26 -14.04 6.93 -28.24
CA THR A 26 -14.84 6.63 -29.43
C THR A 26 -16.02 7.58 -29.62
N PRO A 27 -16.87 7.88 -28.62
CA PRO A 27 -17.94 8.86 -28.78
C PRO A 27 -17.42 10.29 -29.08
N ARG A 28 -16.30 10.68 -28.51
CA ARG A 28 -15.68 12.00 -28.77
C ARG A 28 -15.18 12.13 -30.21
N VAL A 29 -14.50 11.08 -30.68
CA VAL A 29 -14.06 11.02 -32.08
C VAL A 29 -15.25 11.04 -33.06
N GLN A 30 -16.32 10.32 -32.74
CA GLN A 30 -17.55 10.32 -33.55
C GLN A 30 -18.24 11.69 -33.57
N ALA A 31 -18.15 12.45 -32.48
CA ALA A 31 -18.81 13.77 -32.38
C ALA A 31 -18.15 14.85 -33.25
N VAL A 32 -16.84 14.81 -33.43
CA VAL A 32 -16.09 15.86 -34.17
C VAL A 32 -15.57 15.38 -35.53
N GLY A 33 -15.53 14.08 -35.75
CA GLY A 33 -14.85 13.46 -36.90
C GLY A 33 -13.38 13.14 -36.59
N PRO A 34 -12.86 12.01 -37.14
CA PRO A 34 -11.50 11.56 -36.84
C PRO A 34 -10.40 12.53 -37.32
N GLU A 35 -10.62 13.25 -38.39
CA GLU A 35 -9.74 14.31 -38.93
C GLU A 35 -9.71 15.58 -38.06
N HIS A 36 -10.77 15.79 -37.26
CA HIS A 36 -10.90 16.92 -36.34
C HIS A 36 -10.66 16.55 -34.90
N PHE A 37 -10.19 15.31 -34.65
CA PHE A 37 -9.82 14.83 -33.32
C PHE A 37 -8.30 14.72 -33.17
N GLY A 38 -7.72 15.54 -32.26
CA GLY A 38 -6.29 15.58 -32.03
C GLY A 38 -5.80 14.60 -30.96
N ILE A 39 -4.62 14.03 -31.17
CA ILE A 39 -3.86 13.26 -30.19
C ILE A 39 -2.50 13.92 -30.00
N LEU A 40 -2.29 14.56 -28.86
CA LEU A 40 -0.98 15.06 -28.45
C LEU A 40 -0.24 13.95 -27.72
N ALA A 41 0.72 13.34 -28.37
CA ALA A 41 1.61 12.36 -27.74
C ALA A 41 2.76 13.08 -27.03
N VAL A 42 3.05 12.66 -25.78
CA VAL A 42 4.13 13.24 -24.98
C VAL A 42 4.97 12.11 -24.38
N ASP A 43 6.26 12.15 -24.68
CA ASP A 43 7.28 11.32 -24.04
C ASP A 43 8.06 12.17 -23.01
N CYS A 44 8.08 11.72 -21.74
CA CYS A 44 8.59 12.50 -20.62
C CYS A 44 9.95 11.98 -20.14
N ALA A 45 10.96 12.86 -20.16
CA ALA A 45 12.26 12.64 -19.52
C ALA A 45 12.43 13.54 -18.28
N LYS A 46 13.58 13.50 -17.65
CA LYS A 46 13.85 14.14 -16.35
C LYS A 46 13.64 15.66 -16.32
N ALA A 47 14.11 16.36 -17.36
CA ALA A 47 14.07 17.83 -17.40
C ALA A 47 13.34 18.37 -18.63
N ARG A 48 13.10 17.54 -19.61
CA ARG A 48 12.49 17.90 -20.89
C ARG A 48 11.53 16.79 -21.32
N SER A 49 10.53 17.17 -22.13
CA SER A 49 9.64 16.22 -22.80
C SER A 49 9.63 16.48 -24.28
N ARG A 50 9.47 15.43 -25.06
CA ARG A 50 9.16 15.57 -26.49
C ARG A 50 7.67 15.41 -26.71
N TYR A 51 7.11 16.12 -27.64
CA TYR A 51 5.70 16.03 -27.97
C TYR A 51 5.46 16.18 -29.47
N LEU A 52 4.37 15.58 -29.94
CA LEU A 52 3.92 15.54 -31.33
C LEU A 52 2.40 15.63 -31.32
N LEU A 53 1.80 16.40 -32.20
CA LEU A 53 0.34 16.42 -32.41
C LEU A 53 0.01 15.74 -33.74
N ALA A 54 -0.92 14.79 -33.68
CA ALA A 54 -1.47 14.13 -34.86
C ALA A 54 -3.01 14.10 -34.80
N ASP A 55 -3.66 13.95 -35.95
CA ASP A 55 -5.08 13.60 -35.99
C ASP A 55 -5.31 12.13 -35.65
N PHE A 56 -6.57 11.70 -35.62
CA PHE A 56 -6.92 10.32 -35.27
C PHE A 56 -6.44 9.30 -36.31
N TYR A 57 -6.24 9.67 -37.55
CA TYR A 57 -5.66 8.84 -38.60
C TYR A 57 -4.13 8.73 -38.55
N GLY A 58 -3.49 9.58 -37.75
CA GLY A 58 -2.04 9.60 -37.59
C GLY A 58 -1.32 10.59 -38.52
N ARG A 59 -2.03 11.52 -39.18
CA ARG A 59 -1.42 12.59 -39.91
C ARG A 59 -0.82 13.59 -38.91
N THR A 60 0.46 13.92 -39.07
CA THR A 60 1.15 14.88 -38.22
C THR A 60 0.64 16.31 -38.50
N LEU A 61 0.18 16.97 -37.44
CA LEU A 61 -0.31 18.37 -37.47
C LEU A 61 0.68 19.34 -36.83
N LEU A 62 1.47 18.85 -35.88
CA LEU A 62 2.60 19.55 -35.27
C LEU A 62 3.78 18.61 -35.18
N GLU A 63 4.87 18.99 -35.86
CA GLU A 63 6.10 18.19 -35.87
C GLU A 63 6.70 17.99 -34.46
N PRO A 64 7.47 16.91 -34.24
CA PRO A 64 8.08 16.65 -32.99
C PRO A 64 8.88 17.84 -32.44
N ALA A 65 8.52 18.29 -31.25
CA ALA A 65 9.17 19.41 -30.57
C ALA A 65 9.55 19.02 -29.13
N THR A 66 10.52 19.74 -28.60
CA THR A 66 10.99 19.55 -27.22
C THR A 66 10.53 20.71 -26.34
N VAL A 67 10.09 20.40 -25.12
CA VAL A 67 9.69 21.38 -24.11
C VAL A 67 10.44 21.11 -22.81
N ALA A 68 11.03 22.16 -22.21
CA ALA A 68 11.56 22.04 -20.85
C ALA A 68 10.43 22.10 -19.80
N HIS A 69 10.69 21.57 -18.62
CA HIS A 69 9.67 21.52 -17.53
C HIS A 69 9.63 22.85 -16.74
N SER A 70 9.97 23.97 -17.35
CA SER A 70 9.73 25.27 -16.75
C SER A 70 8.28 25.73 -16.97
N ARG A 71 7.79 26.61 -16.09
CA ARG A 71 6.43 27.16 -16.22
C ARG A 71 6.22 27.87 -17.55
N GLY A 72 7.22 28.66 -17.97
CA GLY A 72 7.14 29.44 -19.23
C GLY A 72 7.14 28.52 -20.46
N ASP A 73 8.03 27.53 -20.50
CA ASP A 73 8.14 26.63 -21.65
C ASP A 73 6.90 25.74 -21.78
N LEU A 74 6.37 25.24 -20.67
CA LEU A 74 5.13 24.44 -20.66
C LEU A 74 3.94 25.28 -21.13
N GLN A 75 3.85 26.56 -20.72
CA GLN A 75 2.82 27.46 -21.19
C GLN A 75 2.97 27.75 -22.71
N ALA A 76 4.17 28.00 -23.17
CA ALA A 76 4.45 28.20 -24.60
C ALA A 76 4.10 26.96 -25.44
N ALA A 77 4.36 25.75 -24.92
CA ALA A 77 3.94 24.51 -25.58
C ALA A 77 2.41 24.37 -25.64
N ILE A 78 1.71 24.71 -24.57
CA ILE A 78 0.23 24.71 -24.51
C ILE A 78 -0.34 25.71 -25.54
N ASP A 79 0.22 26.90 -25.62
CA ASP A 79 -0.24 27.92 -26.56
C ASP A 79 0.03 27.54 -28.02
N ARG A 80 1.15 26.86 -28.28
CA ARG A 80 1.44 26.26 -29.60
C ARG A 80 0.45 25.19 -29.98
N VAL A 81 0.07 24.30 -29.02
CA VAL A 81 -0.95 23.28 -29.24
C VAL A 81 -2.31 23.92 -29.53
N ARG A 82 -2.72 24.94 -28.77
CA ARG A 82 -3.95 25.70 -29.03
C ARG A 82 -3.95 26.41 -30.39
N HIS A 83 -2.81 26.92 -30.81
CA HIS A 83 -2.67 27.49 -32.13
C HIS A 83 -2.86 26.45 -33.23
N ALA A 84 -2.19 25.30 -33.13
CA ALA A 84 -2.36 24.19 -34.05
C ALA A 84 -3.81 23.67 -34.09
N MET A 85 -4.50 23.61 -32.96
CA MET A 85 -5.92 23.24 -32.91
C MET A 85 -6.78 24.18 -33.75
N ARG A 86 -6.56 25.49 -33.65
CA ARG A 86 -7.28 26.48 -34.47
C ARG A 86 -6.92 26.36 -35.96
N GLN A 87 -5.64 26.25 -36.28
CA GLN A 87 -5.13 26.13 -37.64
C GLN A 87 -5.69 24.89 -38.38
N HIS A 88 -5.80 23.75 -37.68
CA HIS A 88 -6.28 22.49 -38.24
C HIS A 88 -7.75 22.19 -37.90
N GLN A 89 -8.48 23.16 -37.36
CA GLN A 89 -9.90 23.07 -37.02
C GLN A 89 -10.24 21.84 -36.15
N LEU A 90 -9.36 21.53 -35.17
CA LEU A 90 -9.62 20.44 -34.27
C LEU A 90 -10.75 20.83 -33.29
N GLY A 91 -11.83 20.02 -33.30
CA GLY A 91 -12.97 20.17 -32.40
C GLY A 91 -12.72 19.60 -31.02
N ASP A 92 -11.80 18.63 -30.91
CA ASP A 92 -11.44 18.00 -29.64
C ASP A 92 -9.99 17.47 -29.66
N LEU A 93 -9.41 17.28 -28.46
CA LEU A 93 -8.03 16.83 -28.29
C LEU A 93 -7.86 16.02 -27.01
N VAL A 94 -7.02 14.99 -27.06
CA VAL A 94 -6.53 14.26 -25.89
C VAL A 94 -5.01 14.35 -25.79
N VAL A 95 -4.48 14.58 -24.57
CA VAL A 95 -3.05 14.56 -24.29
C VAL A 95 -2.66 13.17 -23.75
N ALA A 96 -1.96 12.41 -24.57
CA ALA A 96 -1.49 11.07 -24.27
C ALA A 96 -0.03 11.12 -23.79
N ILE A 97 0.21 10.83 -22.53
CA ILE A 97 1.52 10.97 -21.87
C ILE A 97 2.06 9.60 -21.50
N GLU A 98 3.30 9.30 -21.89
CA GLU A 98 3.95 8.08 -21.41
C GLU A 98 4.27 8.19 -19.92
N ARG A 99 3.87 7.17 -19.14
CA ARG A 99 4.08 7.15 -17.70
C ARG A 99 5.50 6.70 -17.36
N THR A 100 6.44 7.62 -17.33
CA THR A 100 7.84 7.39 -17.00
C THR A 100 8.14 7.89 -15.59
N GLY A 101 8.19 6.98 -14.60
CA GLY A 101 8.46 7.33 -13.20
C GLY A 101 7.54 8.43 -12.67
N GLN A 102 8.12 9.55 -12.23
CA GLN A 102 7.44 10.77 -11.77
C GLN A 102 7.53 11.92 -12.78
N TYR A 103 8.30 11.76 -13.85
CA TYR A 103 8.64 12.84 -14.79
C TYR A 103 7.43 13.37 -15.56
N HIS A 104 6.41 12.54 -15.75
CA HIS A 104 5.17 12.91 -16.41
C HIS A 104 4.29 13.90 -15.62
N ARG A 105 4.46 13.99 -14.29
CA ARG A 105 3.56 14.77 -13.42
C ARG A 105 3.51 16.26 -13.70
N PRO A 106 4.65 16.98 -13.86
CA PRO A 106 4.61 18.41 -14.17
C PRO A 106 3.87 18.70 -15.48
N VAL A 107 4.12 17.90 -16.51
CA VAL A 107 3.47 18.03 -17.83
C VAL A 107 1.97 17.73 -17.72
N GLN A 108 1.61 16.62 -17.07
CA GLN A 108 0.21 16.26 -16.85
C GLN A 108 -0.54 17.36 -16.10
N HIS A 109 0.06 17.93 -15.06
CA HIS A 109 -0.54 18.99 -14.27
C HIS A 109 -0.77 20.26 -15.12
N ALA A 110 0.24 20.70 -15.87
CA ALA A 110 0.14 21.87 -16.71
C ALA A 110 -0.96 21.75 -17.77
N PHE A 111 -1.03 20.63 -18.48
CA PHE A 111 -2.07 20.41 -19.50
C PHE A 111 -3.47 20.26 -18.86
N ARG A 112 -3.60 19.65 -17.69
CA ARG A 112 -4.88 19.59 -16.96
C ARG A 112 -5.36 20.97 -16.53
N GLN A 113 -4.47 21.79 -15.98
CA GLN A 113 -4.81 23.18 -15.62
C GLN A 113 -5.22 24.01 -16.84
N ALA A 114 -4.67 23.71 -17.99
CA ALA A 114 -5.05 24.34 -19.25
C ALA A 114 -6.39 23.82 -19.84
N GLY A 115 -7.06 22.86 -19.14
CA GLY A 115 -8.37 22.31 -19.51
C GLY A 115 -8.31 21.08 -20.43
N PHE A 116 -7.13 20.50 -20.70
CA PHE A 116 -7.01 19.32 -21.54
C PHE A 116 -7.21 18.01 -20.75
N GLU A 117 -7.92 17.06 -21.36
CA GLU A 117 -7.94 15.69 -20.84
C GLU A 117 -6.59 15.03 -21.06
N THR A 118 -6.00 14.50 -19.99
CA THR A 118 -4.73 13.78 -20.04
C THR A 118 -4.93 12.30 -19.81
N ARG A 119 -4.27 11.45 -20.58
CA ARG A 119 -4.27 10.00 -20.44
C ARG A 119 -2.86 9.47 -20.30
N LEU A 120 -2.66 8.55 -19.36
CA LEU A 120 -1.36 7.94 -19.14
C LEU A 120 -1.24 6.63 -19.91
N VAL A 121 -0.30 6.59 -20.86
CA VAL A 121 0.05 5.40 -21.63
C VAL A 121 1.16 4.64 -20.89
N HIS A 122 0.99 3.33 -20.75
CA HIS A 122 2.01 2.52 -20.07
C HIS A 122 3.20 2.26 -21.02
N PRO A 123 4.47 2.40 -20.56
CA PRO A 123 5.67 2.22 -21.40
C PRO A 123 5.73 0.89 -22.16
N PHE A 124 5.20 -0.17 -21.57
CA PHE A 124 5.08 -1.46 -22.27
C PHE A 124 4.10 -1.38 -23.46
N THR A 125 3.06 -0.58 -23.37
CA THR A 125 2.07 -0.44 -24.44
C THR A 125 2.63 0.39 -25.57
N SER A 126 3.22 1.56 -25.29
CA SER A 126 3.88 2.38 -26.30
C SER A 126 4.97 1.61 -27.04
N LYS A 127 5.78 0.82 -26.31
CA LYS A 127 6.77 -0.09 -26.92
C LYS A 127 6.14 -1.08 -27.89
N GLN A 128 5.01 -1.72 -27.54
CA GLN A 128 4.34 -2.68 -28.45
C GLN A 128 3.81 -2.01 -29.72
N TYR A 129 3.34 -0.77 -29.62
CA TYR A 129 2.83 0.00 -30.78
C TYR A 129 3.92 0.68 -31.60
N ARG A 130 5.12 0.81 -31.06
CA ARG A 130 6.30 1.23 -31.80
C ARG A 130 6.81 0.11 -32.72
N GLN A 131 6.95 -1.08 -32.20
CA GLN A 131 7.63 -2.22 -32.82
C GLN A 131 7.02 -2.76 -34.13
N PRO A 132 5.70 -2.69 -34.44
CA PRO A 132 5.19 -3.22 -35.70
C PRO A 132 5.78 -2.58 -36.94
N ALA A 133 6.23 -1.32 -36.84
CA ALA A 133 6.77 -0.59 -37.99
C ALA A 133 8.28 -0.82 -38.18
N ASP A 134 9.03 -0.90 -37.09
CA ASP A 134 10.47 -1.14 -37.09
C ASP A 134 10.94 -1.67 -35.73
N PRO A 135 11.02 -2.99 -35.54
CA PRO A 135 11.32 -3.61 -34.25
C PRO A 135 12.69 -3.27 -33.68
N GLY A 136 13.66 -2.95 -34.53
CA GLY A 136 15.05 -2.67 -34.15
C GLY A 136 15.35 -1.22 -33.83
N ASN A 137 14.52 -0.30 -34.29
CA ASN A 137 14.78 1.13 -34.20
C ASN A 137 14.08 1.78 -33.01
N LYS A 138 14.85 2.35 -32.11
CA LYS A 138 14.35 3.15 -30.98
C LYS A 138 14.86 4.57 -31.11
N THR A 139 13.98 5.48 -31.50
CA THR A 139 14.20 6.93 -31.45
C THR A 139 13.06 7.57 -30.65
N ASP A 140 13.28 8.78 -30.15
CA ASP A 140 12.24 9.52 -29.44
C ASP A 140 10.99 9.76 -30.33
N ASP A 141 11.16 9.92 -31.64
CA ASP A 141 10.07 10.13 -32.59
C ASP A 141 9.27 8.84 -32.81
N THR A 142 9.93 7.68 -32.84
CA THR A 142 9.25 6.40 -32.90
C THR A 142 8.49 6.10 -31.61
N ASP A 143 8.96 6.58 -30.46
CA ASP A 143 8.26 6.46 -29.17
C ASP A 143 6.98 7.34 -29.18
N LEU A 144 7.04 8.59 -29.69
CA LEU A 144 5.85 9.45 -29.87
C LEU A 144 4.82 8.81 -30.79
N ALA A 145 5.25 8.27 -31.93
CA ALA A 145 4.38 7.54 -32.85
C ALA A 145 3.73 6.31 -32.17
N GLY A 146 4.49 5.59 -31.33
CA GLY A 146 3.98 4.47 -30.52
C GLY A 146 2.91 4.91 -29.53
N ILE A 147 3.08 6.06 -28.88
CA ILE A 147 2.09 6.64 -27.96
C ILE A 147 0.80 7.02 -28.72
N CYS A 148 0.92 7.70 -29.88
CA CYS A 148 -0.21 8.04 -30.73
C CYS A 148 -1.00 6.80 -31.12
N ARG A 149 -0.35 5.80 -31.74
CA ARG A 149 -0.98 4.55 -32.17
C ARG A 149 -1.65 3.80 -31.02
N ALA A 150 -0.99 3.72 -29.88
CA ALA A 150 -1.58 3.11 -28.68
C ALA A 150 -2.87 3.82 -28.24
N THR A 151 -2.89 5.14 -28.32
CA THR A 151 -4.03 5.97 -27.92
C THR A 151 -5.18 5.81 -28.92
N THR A 152 -4.92 5.83 -30.23
CA THR A 152 -5.90 5.55 -31.28
C THR A 152 -6.58 4.17 -31.08
N HIS A 153 -5.80 3.16 -30.64
CA HIS A 153 -6.33 1.82 -30.33
C HIS A 153 -6.97 1.71 -28.95
N GLY A 154 -7.28 2.83 -28.30
CA GLY A 154 -8.02 2.85 -27.03
C GLY A 154 -7.18 2.54 -25.79
N PHE A 155 -5.86 2.66 -25.87
CA PHE A 155 -4.98 2.58 -24.72
C PHE A 155 -4.73 3.98 -24.14
N GLY A 156 -4.56 4.05 -22.84
CA GLY A 156 -4.41 5.27 -22.10
C GLY A 156 -5.36 5.25 -20.88
N LEU A 157 -4.80 5.41 -19.70
CA LEU A 157 -5.56 5.43 -18.47
C LEU A 157 -5.97 6.88 -18.18
N LEU A 158 -7.27 7.12 -18.13
CA LEU A 158 -7.78 8.35 -17.52
C LEU A 158 -7.57 8.22 -16.00
N GLU A 159 -6.68 9.02 -15.46
CA GLU A 159 -6.40 9.04 -14.03
C GLU A 159 -7.06 10.30 -13.45
N PRO A 160 -8.23 10.16 -12.81
CA PRO A 160 -8.87 11.28 -12.15
C PRO A 160 -7.98 11.78 -11.01
N PRO A 161 -8.04 13.06 -10.64
CA PRO A 161 -7.31 13.56 -9.48
C PRO A 161 -7.82 12.86 -8.23
N TRP A 162 -6.88 12.41 -7.41
CA TRP A 162 -7.21 11.89 -6.09
C TRP A 162 -7.37 13.06 -5.10
N PRO A 163 -8.25 12.94 -4.12
CA PRO A 163 -8.25 13.84 -2.97
C PRO A 163 -6.89 13.84 -2.27
N ASP A 164 -6.51 14.98 -1.71
CA ASP A 164 -5.19 15.20 -1.13
C ASP A 164 -4.86 14.21 -0.02
N ASP A 165 -5.83 13.81 0.80
CA ASP A 165 -5.65 12.80 1.84
C ASP A 165 -5.12 11.47 1.28
N TYR A 166 -5.69 10.99 0.17
CA TYR A 166 -5.23 9.75 -0.46
C TYR A 166 -3.85 9.89 -1.09
N LEU A 167 -3.52 11.07 -1.62
CA LEU A 167 -2.18 11.34 -2.14
C LEU A 167 -1.16 11.39 -0.99
N THR A 168 -1.51 12.02 0.11
CA THR A 168 -0.68 12.09 1.32
C THR A 168 -0.48 10.69 1.91
N ILE A 169 -1.53 9.90 2.09
CA ILE A 169 -1.42 8.50 2.51
C ILE A 169 -0.48 7.74 1.57
N GLN A 170 -0.62 7.92 0.24
CA GLN A 170 0.23 7.23 -0.72
C GLN A 170 1.71 7.60 -0.57
N LEU A 171 2.02 8.86 -0.34
CA LEU A 171 3.40 9.33 -0.17
C LEU A 171 4.00 8.80 1.13
N LEU A 172 3.32 9.00 2.26
CA LEU A 172 3.80 8.58 3.58
C LEU A 172 3.97 7.06 3.68
N ARG A 173 2.99 6.27 3.20
CA ARG A 173 3.10 4.81 3.24
C ARG A 173 4.24 4.28 2.36
N ARG A 174 4.54 4.91 1.22
CA ARG A 174 5.66 4.53 0.37
C ARG A 174 6.98 4.84 1.04
N HIS A 175 7.10 6.02 1.62
CA HIS A 175 8.29 6.41 2.38
C HIS A 175 8.50 5.49 3.59
N ARG A 176 7.44 5.20 4.35
CA ARG A 176 7.47 4.21 5.44
C ARG A 176 8.01 2.86 4.95
N ARG A 177 7.53 2.36 3.80
CA ARG A 177 8.01 1.08 3.25
C ARG A 177 9.49 1.12 2.92
N ASP A 178 9.95 2.21 2.31
CA ASP A 178 11.37 2.38 1.98
C ASP A 178 12.22 2.42 3.27
N LEU A 179 11.73 2.99 4.37
CA LEU A 179 12.40 2.98 5.68
C LEU A 179 12.43 1.59 6.29
N VAL A 180 11.34 0.82 6.21
CA VAL A 180 11.30 -0.57 6.69
C VAL A 180 12.32 -1.42 5.94
N ASP A 181 12.42 -1.28 4.63
CA ASP A 181 13.39 -2.03 3.82
C ASP A 181 14.85 -1.62 4.16
N LYS A 182 15.11 -0.33 4.40
CA LYS A 182 16.42 0.16 4.90
C LYS A 182 16.72 -0.39 6.29
N ASN A 183 15.74 -0.39 7.20
CA ASN A 183 15.91 -0.91 8.55
C ASN A 183 16.23 -2.42 8.55
N ALA A 184 15.57 -3.20 7.69
CA ALA A 184 15.90 -4.61 7.49
C ALA A 184 17.35 -4.81 6.98
N THR A 185 17.83 -3.93 6.09
CA THR A 185 19.22 -3.96 5.63
C THR A 185 20.19 -3.67 6.77
N LEU A 186 19.93 -2.66 7.60
CA LEU A 186 20.73 -2.35 8.78
C LEU A 186 20.76 -3.53 9.77
N GLN A 187 19.65 -4.20 9.98
CA GLN A 187 19.60 -5.40 10.83
C GLN A 187 20.48 -6.53 10.29
N CYS A 188 20.52 -6.73 8.97
CA CYS A 188 21.43 -7.71 8.36
C CYS A 188 22.90 -7.33 8.57
N GLN A 189 23.26 -6.06 8.37
CA GLN A 189 24.60 -5.55 8.59
C GLN A 189 25.04 -5.66 10.06
N ILE A 190 24.14 -5.34 11.00
CA ILE A 190 24.40 -5.52 12.43
C ILE A 190 24.67 -6.98 12.77
N ARG A 191 23.86 -7.93 12.26
CA ARG A 191 24.11 -9.37 12.46
C ARG A 191 25.47 -9.81 11.94
N GLU A 192 25.87 -9.31 10.78
CA GLU A 192 27.17 -9.61 10.19
C GLU A 192 28.32 -9.12 11.09
N VAL A 193 28.26 -7.86 11.55
CA VAL A 193 29.25 -7.30 12.48
C VAL A 193 29.26 -8.05 13.80
N LEU A 194 28.09 -8.38 14.36
CA LEU A 194 28.00 -9.16 15.60
C LEU A 194 28.60 -10.56 15.42
N HIS A 195 28.28 -11.26 14.33
CA HIS A 195 28.83 -12.59 14.08
C HIS A 195 30.36 -12.54 13.92
N ALA A 196 30.88 -11.51 13.27
CA ALA A 196 32.34 -11.36 13.09
C ALA A 196 33.07 -10.95 14.39
N ALA A 197 32.41 -10.19 15.28
CA ALA A 197 33.02 -9.74 16.54
C ALA A 197 32.77 -10.68 17.71
N MET A 198 31.59 -11.28 17.76
CA MET A 198 31.05 -12.03 18.88
C MET A 198 30.30 -13.28 18.37
N PRO A 199 31.00 -14.27 17.78
CA PRO A 199 30.36 -15.48 17.25
C PRO A 199 29.51 -16.18 18.32
N GLY A 200 28.26 -16.54 18.01
CA GLY A 200 27.33 -17.21 18.94
C GLY A 200 26.66 -16.28 19.97
N TYR A 201 27.05 -15.03 20.11
CA TYR A 201 26.47 -14.10 21.09
C TYR A 201 24.95 -13.95 20.93
N ALA A 202 24.46 -13.92 19.68
CA ALA A 202 23.04 -13.76 19.39
C ALA A 202 22.17 -14.89 20.01
N GLU A 203 22.74 -16.06 20.26
CA GLU A 203 22.05 -17.22 20.85
C GLU A 203 21.76 -17.06 22.35
N CYS A 204 22.40 -16.07 23.00
CA CYS A 204 22.07 -15.71 24.38
C CYS A 204 20.65 -15.13 24.52
N PHE A 205 20.01 -14.76 23.41
CA PHE A 205 18.73 -14.08 23.38
C PHE A 205 17.74 -14.77 22.43
N CYS A 206 16.46 -14.72 22.76
CA CYS A 206 15.43 -15.25 21.84
C CYS A 206 15.36 -14.41 20.56
N HIS A 207 15.49 -13.10 20.68
CA HIS A 207 15.45 -12.15 19.58
C HIS A 207 16.44 -11.00 19.81
N LEU A 208 16.99 -10.44 18.72
CA LEU A 208 17.93 -9.32 18.83
C LEU A 208 17.24 -7.94 18.87
N TRP A 209 15.97 -7.86 18.43
CA TRP A 209 15.31 -6.57 18.13
C TRP A 209 13.98 -6.33 18.86
N ASP A 210 13.29 -7.38 19.28
CA ASP A 210 11.83 -7.26 19.51
C ASP A 210 11.46 -6.82 20.93
N ASP A 211 11.91 -7.51 21.97
CA ASP A 211 11.35 -7.30 23.31
C ASP A 211 12.20 -6.43 24.23
N SER A 212 13.47 -6.25 23.91
CA SER A 212 14.41 -5.55 24.77
C SER A 212 15.59 -4.98 23.97
N PRO A 213 16.08 -3.77 24.27
CA PRO A 213 17.30 -3.25 23.71
C PRO A 213 18.56 -3.90 24.27
N ALA A 214 18.44 -4.78 25.28
CA ALA A 214 19.55 -5.42 25.99
C ALA A 214 20.59 -6.09 25.06
N PRO A 215 20.22 -6.89 24.04
CA PRO A 215 21.21 -7.52 23.17
C PRO A 215 22.20 -6.55 22.55
N LEU A 216 21.69 -5.44 22.00
CA LEU A 216 22.53 -4.44 21.33
C LEU A 216 23.23 -3.51 22.32
N VAL A 217 22.60 -3.17 23.44
CA VAL A 217 23.24 -2.38 24.51
C VAL A 217 24.47 -3.11 25.04
N PHE A 218 24.39 -4.38 25.39
CA PHE A 218 25.55 -5.13 25.84
C PHE A 218 26.61 -5.26 24.74
N ALA A 219 26.20 -5.59 23.50
CA ALA A 219 27.15 -5.70 22.39
C ALA A 219 27.89 -4.38 22.10
N ARG A 220 27.22 -3.23 22.20
CA ARG A 220 27.84 -1.90 22.03
C ARG A 220 28.87 -1.58 23.12
N HIS A 221 28.73 -2.13 24.33
CA HIS A 221 29.65 -1.90 25.44
C HIS A 221 30.79 -2.90 25.48
N THR A 222 30.55 -4.14 25.08
CA THR A 222 31.49 -5.24 25.33
C THR A 222 32.02 -5.93 24.08
N THR A 223 31.85 -5.47 22.92
CA THR A 223 32.12 -5.95 21.54
C THR A 223 33.22 -7.06 21.36
N SER A 224 33.49 -7.87 22.38
CA SER A 224 34.29 -9.10 22.36
C SER A 224 34.02 -9.97 23.58
N ALA A 225 34.24 -11.27 23.46
CA ALA A 225 34.15 -12.20 24.57
C ALA A 225 35.18 -11.88 25.67
N GLN A 226 36.36 -11.39 25.29
CA GLN A 226 37.39 -10.97 26.24
C GLN A 226 36.92 -9.78 27.09
N ALA A 227 36.29 -8.77 26.49
CA ALA A 227 35.74 -7.63 27.23
C ALA A 227 34.64 -8.06 28.20
N VAL A 228 33.77 -9.00 27.82
CA VAL A 228 32.77 -9.57 28.71
C VAL A 228 33.41 -10.30 29.91
N ARG A 229 34.45 -11.11 29.67
CA ARG A 229 35.18 -11.79 30.76
C ARG A 229 35.84 -10.81 31.72
N GLN A 230 36.43 -9.74 31.20
CA GLN A 230 37.07 -8.68 32.03
C GLN A 230 36.08 -7.90 32.90
N GLN A 231 34.89 -7.62 32.37
CA GLN A 231 33.85 -6.92 33.10
C GLN A 231 33.13 -7.79 34.13
N GLY A 232 33.02 -9.05 33.85
CA GLY A 232 32.34 -10.01 34.71
C GLY A 232 30.86 -9.68 34.95
N LEU A 233 30.26 -10.31 35.94
CA LEU A 233 28.86 -10.10 36.32
C LEU A 233 28.58 -8.65 36.74
N ALA A 234 29.43 -8.09 37.59
CA ALA A 234 29.25 -6.74 38.13
C ALA A 234 29.28 -5.68 37.02
N GLY A 235 30.20 -5.81 36.05
CA GLY A 235 30.25 -4.88 34.90
C GLY A 235 29.02 -4.97 34.01
N LEU A 236 28.50 -6.17 33.74
CA LEU A 236 27.28 -6.34 32.96
C LEU A 236 26.05 -5.75 33.68
N GLN A 237 25.95 -5.94 34.99
CA GLN A 237 24.90 -5.34 35.82
C GLN A 237 24.99 -3.80 35.80
N GLN A 238 26.20 -3.26 35.88
CA GLN A 238 26.41 -1.81 35.79
C GLN A 238 25.99 -1.22 34.44
N ILE A 239 26.31 -1.89 33.33
CA ILE A 239 25.83 -1.52 32.00
C ILE A 239 24.30 -1.51 31.95
N ALA A 240 23.65 -2.54 32.49
CA ALA A 240 22.20 -2.63 32.53
C ALA A 240 21.58 -1.46 33.33
N VAL A 241 22.12 -1.15 34.50
CA VAL A 241 21.66 -0.03 35.32
C VAL A 241 21.84 1.30 34.61
N GLN A 242 23.01 1.56 34.02
CA GLN A 242 23.28 2.81 33.28
C GLN A 242 22.38 2.99 32.08
N ALA A 243 22.00 1.88 31.41
CA ALA A 243 21.09 1.90 30.27
C ALA A 243 19.60 1.84 30.67
N GLY A 244 19.28 1.82 31.96
CA GLY A 244 17.90 1.69 32.45
C GLY A 244 17.22 0.38 32.09
N LEU A 245 18.00 -0.70 31.86
CA LEU A 245 17.50 -2.01 31.45
C LEU A 245 17.05 -2.84 32.64
N ARG A 246 15.91 -3.50 32.51
CA ARG A 246 15.46 -4.57 33.41
C ARG A 246 15.83 -5.92 32.78
N CYS A 247 16.94 -6.50 33.23
CA CYS A 247 17.39 -7.82 32.77
C CYS A 247 17.16 -8.87 33.84
N ARG A 248 16.83 -10.10 33.42
CA ARG A 248 16.79 -11.28 34.30
C ARG A 248 18.23 -11.73 34.60
N GLU A 249 18.46 -12.24 35.77
CA GLU A 249 19.78 -12.76 36.17
C GLU A 249 20.31 -13.84 35.21
N ASP A 250 19.43 -14.70 34.76
CA ASP A 250 19.71 -15.72 33.73
C ASP A 250 20.32 -15.14 32.44
N THR A 251 19.96 -13.92 32.05
CA THR A 251 20.53 -13.24 30.86
C THR A 251 22.02 -12.94 31.05
N PHE A 252 22.40 -12.44 32.22
CA PHE A 252 23.81 -12.18 32.53
C PHE A 252 24.63 -13.48 32.55
N HIS A 253 24.11 -14.54 33.12
CA HIS A 253 24.74 -15.85 33.17
C HIS A 253 24.92 -16.43 31.77
N LYS A 254 23.92 -16.34 30.89
CA LYS A 254 24.05 -16.77 29.49
C LYS A 254 25.16 -16.02 28.75
N ILE A 255 25.24 -14.70 28.91
CA ILE A 255 26.29 -13.88 28.29
C ILE A 255 27.67 -14.27 28.83
N LEU A 256 27.82 -14.48 30.13
CA LEU A 256 29.09 -14.92 30.73
C LEU A 256 29.50 -16.33 30.28
N THR A 257 28.57 -17.27 30.26
CA THR A 257 28.81 -18.65 29.77
C THR A 257 29.25 -18.66 28.32
N TRP A 258 28.53 -17.88 27.48
CA TRP A 258 28.95 -17.68 26.09
C TRP A 258 30.40 -17.14 26.01
N ALA A 259 30.70 -16.09 26.78
CA ALA A 259 32.01 -15.46 26.74
C ALA A 259 33.14 -16.40 27.17
N GLN A 260 32.89 -17.33 28.10
CA GLN A 260 33.84 -18.34 28.53
C GLN A 260 34.14 -19.37 27.44
N GLN A 261 33.13 -19.71 26.62
CA GLN A 261 33.22 -20.71 25.57
C GLN A 261 33.56 -20.15 24.19
N ALA A 262 33.50 -18.83 24.02
CA ALA A 262 33.72 -18.15 22.75
C ALA A 262 35.17 -18.32 22.25
N PRO A 263 35.37 -18.44 20.92
CA PRO A 263 36.68 -18.48 20.32
C PRO A 263 37.50 -17.21 20.61
N PRO A 264 38.82 -17.23 20.42
CA PRO A 264 39.66 -16.06 20.56
C PRO A 264 39.20 -14.90 19.70
N ASP A 265 39.38 -13.68 20.17
CA ASP A 265 39.00 -12.46 19.45
C ASP A 265 39.76 -12.35 18.12
N ALA A 266 39.05 -12.13 17.02
CA ALA A 266 39.59 -11.96 15.69
C ALA A 266 40.28 -10.60 15.45
N GLY A 267 40.44 -9.77 16.49
CA GLY A 267 41.03 -8.43 16.41
C GLY A 267 40.04 -7.36 15.93
N HIS A 268 40.52 -6.12 15.87
CA HIS A 268 39.73 -4.94 15.43
C HIS A 268 38.42 -4.67 16.23
N SER A 269 38.40 -5.04 17.51
CA SER A 269 37.21 -4.92 18.36
C SER A 269 36.74 -3.46 18.50
N LEU A 270 37.65 -2.50 18.50
CA LEU A 270 37.32 -1.06 18.60
C LEU A 270 36.61 -0.57 17.33
N GLU A 271 37.11 -0.91 16.15
CA GLU A 271 36.52 -0.52 14.88
C GLU A 271 35.14 -1.17 14.70
N ARG A 272 35.02 -2.47 15.01
CA ARG A 272 33.74 -3.18 14.99
C ARG A 272 32.73 -2.57 15.94
N ARG A 273 33.16 -2.19 17.14
CA ARG A 273 32.33 -1.48 18.10
C ARG A 273 31.79 -0.15 17.54
N ARG A 274 32.66 0.65 16.93
CA ARG A 274 32.26 1.92 16.29
C ARG A 274 31.27 1.71 15.15
N ILE A 275 31.49 0.69 14.30
CA ILE A 275 30.59 0.35 13.20
C ILE A 275 29.24 -0.11 13.77
N LEU A 276 29.23 -1.03 14.73
CA LEU A 276 28.01 -1.53 15.37
C LEU A 276 27.20 -0.39 15.99
N ALA A 277 27.84 0.52 16.71
CA ALA A 277 27.16 1.65 17.31
C ALA A 277 26.48 2.54 16.28
N ARG A 278 27.16 2.87 15.17
CA ARG A 278 26.61 3.69 14.08
C ARG A 278 25.43 3.00 13.39
N LEU A 279 25.58 1.71 13.06
CA LEU A 279 24.50 0.95 12.42
C LEU A 279 23.26 0.85 13.32
N ASP A 280 23.46 0.69 14.64
CA ASP A 280 22.36 0.64 15.59
C ASP A 280 21.71 2.01 15.80
N ASP A 281 22.49 3.09 15.85
CA ASP A 281 21.97 4.47 15.92
C ASP A 281 21.11 4.77 14.67
N ASP A 282 21.58 4.40 13.48
CA ASP A 282 20.82 4.54 12.23
C ASP A 282 19.53 3.71 12.26
N ARG A 283 19.59 2.45 12.74
CA ARG A 283 18.43 1.58 12.90
C ARG A 283 17.40 2.20 13.85
N LEU A 284 17.82 2.69 14.99
CA LEU A 284 16.96 3.33 15.98
C LEU A 284 16.33 4.62 15.44
N ALA A 285 17.10 5.41 14.67
CA ALA A 285 16.58 6.61 14.01
C ALA A 285 15.48 6.23 12.99
N LYS A 286 15.72 5.19 12.16
CA LYS A 286 14.69 4.70 11.22
C LYS A 286 13.47 4.14 11.92
N THR A 287 13.65 3.45 13.03
CA THR A 287 12.52 2.94 13.82
C THR A 287 11.65 4.08 14.36
N ARG A 288 12.26 5.15 14.87
CA ARG A 288 11.51 6.34 15.34
C ARG A 288 10.73 7.01 14.21
N GLU A 289 11.39 7.22 13.06
CA GLU A 289 10.76 7.81 11.87
C GLU A 289 9.59 6.95 11.36
N ILE A 290 9.72 5.60 11.38
CA ILE A 290 8.63 4.69 11.02
C ILE A 290 7.44 4.88 11.98
N LEU A 291 7.67 4.93 13.30
CA LEU A 291 6.60 5.13 14.29
C LEU A 291 5.88 6.48 14.13
N GLU A 292 6.62 7.54 13.78
CA GLU A 292 6.04 8.86 13.49
C GLU A 292 5.13 8.80 12.25
N LEU A 293 5.63 8.24 11.15
CA LEU A 293 4.85 8.06 9.93
C LEU A 293 3.60 7.16 10.14
N GLU A 294 3.70 6.16 10.99
CA GLU A 294 2.56 5.29 11.32
C GLU A 294 1.48 6.04 12.12
N ARG A 295 1.86 6.97 13.00
CA ARG A 295 0.91 7.88 13.68
C ARG A 295 0.21 8.80 12.70
N ASP A 296 0.97 9.42 11.77
CA ASP A 296 0.40 10.27 10.73
C ASP A 296 -0.56 9.50 9.82
N LEU A 297 -0.18 8.28 9.45
CA LEU A 297 -1.04 7.39 8.64
C LEU A 297 -2.31 6.99 9.40
N ALA A 298 -2.24 6.74 10.70
CA ALA A 298 -3.43 6.45 11.51
C ALA A 298 -4.41 7.63 11.49
N HIS A 299 -3.89 8.84 11.70
CA HIS A 299 -4.68 10.07 11.65
C HIS A 299 -5.40 10.26 10.30
N LEU A 300 -4.72 10.00 9.18
CA LEU A 300 -5.31 10.11 7.85
C LEU A 300 -6.32 9.00 7.54
N VAL A 301 -6.02 7.77 7.95
CA VAL A 301 -6.86 6.59 7.65
C VAL A 301 -8.23 6.68 8.30
N VAL A 302 -8.35 7.27 9.50
CA VAL A 302 -9.63 7.39 10.21
C VAL A 302 -10.65 8.22 9.43
N HIS A 303 -10.20 9.12 8.54
CA HIS A 303 -11.06 9.91 7.66
C HIS A 303 -11.50 9.16 6.39
N THR A 304 -11.00 7.94 6.17
CA THR A 304 -11.31 7.17 4.97
C THR A 304 -12.26 6.00 5.25
N PRO A 305 -13.09 5.59 4.28
CA PRO A 305 -13.94 4.41 4.44
C PRO A 305 -13.15 3.10 4.55
N TYR A 306 -11.85 3.13 4.27
CA TYR A 306 -10.96 1.97 4.43
C TYR A 306 -10.80 1.54 5.89
N LEU A 307 -11.07 2.43 6.85
CA LEU A 307 -11.12 2.10 8.28
C LEU A 307 -11.98 0.87 8.60
N LEU A 308 -13.07 0.65 7.83
CA LEU A 308 -13.94 -0.53 7.95
C LEU A 308 -13.18 -1.86 7.84
N LEU A 309 -12.09 -1.90 7.09
CA LEU A 309 -11.30 -3.12 6.90
C LEU A 309 -10.62 -3.59 8.19
N MET A 310 -10.43 -2.70 9.17
CA MET A 310 -9.90 -3.11 10.48
C MET A 310 -10.84 -4.06 11.24
N ALA A 311 -12.11 -4.16 10.82
CA ALA A 311 -13.04 -5.17 11.34
C ALA A 311 -12.60 -6.62 11.04
N ILE A 312 -11.67 -6.80 10.11
CA ILE A 312 -11.17 -8.12 9.73
C ILE A 312 -9.93 -8.43 10.58
N PRO A 313 -9.92 -9.49 11.43
CA PRO A 313 -8.73 -9.95 12.12
C PRO A 313 -7.58 -10.20 11.14
N GLY A 314 -6.37 -9.72 11.48
CA GLY A 314 -5.20 -9.74 10.58
C GLY A 314 -4.99 -8.45 9.78
N ILE A 315 -5.95 -7.50 9.80
CA ILE A 315 -5.83 -6.18 9.16
C ILE A 315 -5.60 -5.12 10.25
N ASN A 316 -4.49 -4.42 10.21
CA ASN A 316 -4.15 -3.31 11.10
C ASN A 316 -4.17 -1.96 10.38
N VAL A 317 -3.89 -0.87 11.09
CA VAL A 317 -3.83 0.51 10.57
C VAL A 317 -2.88 0.60 9.36
N VAL A 318 -1.69 0.01 9.47
CA VAL A 318 -0.68 0.03 8.41
C VAL A 318 -1.18 -0.65 7.14
N THR A 319 -1.83 -1.83 7.28
CA THR A 319 -2.41 -2.54 6.15
C THR A 319 -3.52 -1.73 5.48
N VAL A 320 -4.35 -1.05 6.29
CA VAL A 320 -5.40 -0.17 5.77
C VAL A 320 -4.81 1.02 5.02
N ALA A 321 -3.78 1.67 5.57
CA ALA A 321 -3.04 2.75 4.91
C ALA A 321 -2.41 2.28 3.58
N ASP A 322 -1.83 1.09 3.58
CA ASP A 322 -1.26 0.48 2.38
C ASP A 322 -2.30 0.25 1.28
N LEU A 323 -3.49 -0.22 1.65
CA LEU A 323 -4.60 -0.44 0.71
C LEU A 323 -5.17 0.91 0.22
N ALA A 324 -5.44 1.84 1.13
CA ALA A 324 -5.97 3.17 0.78
C ALA A 324 -5.01 3.94 -0.14
N GLY A 325 -3.71 3.92 0.16
CA GLY A 325 -2.69 4.63 -0.64
C GLY A 325 -2.40 4.01 -2.00
N GLU A 326 -2.64 2.71 -2.22
CA GLU A 326 -2.43 2.09 -3.54
C GLU A 326 -3.72 1.97 -4.36
N LEU A 327 -4.87 1.93 -3.72
CA LEU A 327 -6.16 1.91 -4.39
C LEU A 327 -6.70 3.32 -4.64
N GLY A 328 -6.49 4.25 -3.70
CA GLY A 328 -7.14 5.56 -3.73
C GLY A 328 -8.64 5.46 -3.44
N PRO A 329 -9.44 6.44 -3.88
CA PRO A 329 -10.89 6.40 -3.72
C PRO A 329 -11.49 5.17 -4.39
N ILE A 330 -12.20 4.36 -3.62
CA ILE A 330 -12.77 3.09 -4.11
C ILE A 330 -13.83 3.30 -5.20
N ALA A 331 -14.47 4.48 -5.23
CA ALA A 331 -15.44 4.85 -6.25
C ALA A 331 -14.87 4.89 -7.68
N LEU A 332 -13.54 4.94 -7.83
CA LEU A 332 -12.87 4.87 -9.13
C LEU A 332 -12.92 3.46 -9.77
N TYR A 333 -13.37 2.47 -9.03
CA TYR A 333 -13.43 1.09 -9.48
C TYR A 333 -14.87 0.66 -9.73
N LEU A 334 -15.18 0.22 -10.95
CA LEU A 334 -16.52 -0.25 -11.30
C LEU A 334 -16.96 -1.49 -10.51
N ASN A 335 -16.01 -2.34 -10.10
CA ASN A 335 -16.28 -3.57 -9.37
C ASN A 335 -14.99 -4.18 -8.78
N ALA A 336 -15.14 -5.18 -7.95
CA ALA A 336 -14.01 -5.88 -7.31
C ALA A 336 -13.02 -6.54 -8.30
N ASN A 337 -13.48 -6.90 -9.51
CA ASN A 337 -12.57 -7.46 -10.52
C ASN A 337 -11.63 -6.39 -11.07
N ALA A 338 -12.05 -5.12 -11.10
CA ALA A 338 -11.18 -4.00 -11.47
C ALA A 338 -10.03 -3.84 -10.47
N VAL A 339 -10.28 -4.04 -9.17
CA VAL A 339 -9.25 -4.03 -8.11
C VAL A 339 -8.22 -5.16 -8.34
N THR A 340 -8.70 -6.40 -8.52
CA THR A 340 -7.82 -7.55 -8.77
C THR A 340 -7.07 -7.42 -10.10
N GLY A 341 -7.70 -6.83 -11.12
CA GLY A 341 -7.09 -6.50 -12.41
C GLY A 341 -5.97 -5.48 -12.28
N ARG A 342 -6.18 -4.40 -11.51
CA ARG A 342 -5.15 -3.40 -11.22
C ARG A 342 -3.94 -4.00 -10.50
N ALA A 343 -4.16 -4.92 -9.58
CA ALA A 343 -3.08 -5.66 -8.91
C ALA A 343 -2.40 -6.70 -9.80
N GLY A 344 -3.00 -7.04 -10.96
CA GLY A 344 -2.51 -8.10 -11.84
C GLY A 344 -2.60 -9.50 -11.23
N LEU A 345 -3.55 -9.72 -10.31
CA LEU A 345 -3.82 -11.03 -9.68
C LEU A 345 -4.62 -11.95 -10.60
N MET A 346 -4.36 -11.90 -11.91
CA MET A 346 -4.99 -12.74 -12.91
C MET A 346 -3.93 -13.63 -13.55
N PRO A 347 -4.19 -14.95 -13.70
CA PRO A 347 -3.29 -15.81 -14.44
C PRO A 347 -3.27 -15.41 -15.91
N SER A 348 -2.15 -15.62 -16.55
CA SER A 348 -2.09 -15.62 -18.01
C SER A 348 -2.74 -16.89 -18.54
N ARG A 349 -3.37 -16.81 -19.69
CA ARG A 349 -3.89 -17.95 -20.43
C ARG A 349 -3.11 -18.05 -21.73
N TYR A 350 -2.63 -19.22 -22.03
CA TYR A 350 -2.07 -19.57 -23.31
C TYR A 350 -2.95 -20.65 -23.92
N GLN A 351 -3.44 -20.40 -25.11
CA GLN A 351 -4.24 -21.34 -25.86
C GLN A 351 -3.73 -21.37 -27.30
N SER A 352 -3.37 -22.55 -27.77
CA SER A 352 -2.94 -22.79 -29.13
C SER A 352 -3.31 -24.23 -29.48
N ASP A 353 -4.11 -24.41 -30.51
CA ASP A 353 -4.64 -25.71 -30.96
C ASP A 353 -5.17 -26.54 -29.77
N GLN A 354 -4.59 -27.70 -29.51
CA GLN A 354 -4.98 -28.61 -28.42
C GLN A 354 -4.43 -28.20 -27.04
N VAL A 355 -3.59 -27.18 -26.96
CA VAL A 355 -2.99 -26.72 -25.70
C VAL A 355 -3.79 -25.56 -25.10
N ASP A 356 -4.48 -25.78 -23.98
CA ASP A 356 -5.11 -24.71 -23.18
C ASP A 356 -4.51 -24.66 -21.77
N ARG A 357 -3.62 -23.73 -21.54
CA ARG A 357 -3.03 -23.43 -20.23
C ARG A 357 -3.75 -22.23 -19.59
N ALA A 358 -4.91 -22.50 -19.00
CA ALA A 358 -5.74 -21.46 -18.36
C ALA A 358 -5.15 -20.86 -17.08
N ASN A 359 -4.20 -21.55 -16.44
CA ASN A 359 -3.60 -21.18 -15.13
C ASN A 359 -2.10 -20.93 -15.24
N GLY A 360 -1.70 -20.13 -16.19
CA GLY A 360 -0.30 -19.68 -16.32
C GLY A 360 0.13 -18.71 -15.20
N PRO A 361 1.37 -18.21 -15.22
CA PRO A 361 1.87 -17.28 -14.24
C PRO A 361 1.02 -16.01 -14.18
N LEU A 362 1.03 -15.32 -13.04
CA LEU A 362 0.32 -14.04 -12.87
C LEU A 362 0.82 -13.02 -13.91
N ARG A 363 -0.12 -12.25 -14.44
CA ARG A 363 0.21 -11.20 -15.42
C ARG A 363 1.24 -10.25 -14.85
N ARG A 364 2.32 -10.00 -15.61
CA ARG A 364 3.37 -9.03 -15.21
C ARG A 364 2.87 -7.59 -15.20
N ARG A 365 1.81 -7.28 -15.97
CA ARG A 365 1.14 -5.97 -16.00
C ARG A 365 0.32 -5.77 -14.74
N GLY A 366 0.37 -4.60 -14.15
CA GLY A 366 -0.40 -4.22 -12.97
C GLY A 366 0.43 -3.44 -11.96
N ASN A 367 -0.24 -2.92 -10.93
CA ASN A 367 0.42 -2.23 -9.85
C ASN A 367 1.12 -3.26 -8.94
N ARG A 368 2.47 -3.30 -9.02
CA ARG A 368 3.31 -4.24 -8.24
C ARG A 368 3.19 -3.98 -6.75
N ARG A 369 3.08 -2.71 -6.32
CA ARG A 369 2.93 -2.34 -4.90
C ARG A 369 1.60 -2.83 -4.36
N LEU A 370 0.50 -2.58 -5.06
CA LEU A 370 -0.81 -3.12 -4.68
C LEU A 370 -0.82 -4.64 -4.60
N ARG A 371 -0.16 -5.30 -5.57
CA ARG A 371 -0.01 -6.77 -5.53
C ARG A 371 0.73 -7.22 -4.28
N ALA A 372 1.84 -6.57 -3.94
CA ALA A 372 2.62 -6.91 -2.74
C ALA A 372 1.78 -6.73 -1.47
N VAL A 373 1.03 -5.63 -1.35
CA VAL A 373 0.12 -5.39 -0.23
C VAL A 373 -0.94 -6.48 -0.14
N LEU A 374 -1.63 -6.81 -1.22
CA LEU A 374 -2.66 -7.85 -1.22
C LEU A 374 -2.12 -9.25 -0.90
N MET A 375 -0.90 -9.56 -1.33
CA MET A 375 -0.25 -10.84 -1.01
C MET A 375 0.19 -10.88 0.45
N GLN A 376 0.76 -9.80 1.00
CA GLN A 376 1.09 -9.69 2.42
C GLN A 376 -0.18 -9.77 3.30
N THR A 377 -1.23 -9.08 2.89
CA THR A 377 -2.54 -9.16 3.56
C THR A 377 -3.06 -10.60 3.56
N ALA A 378 -2.91 -11.32 2.45
CA ALA A 378 -3.35 -12.72 2.38
C ALA A 378 -2.59 -13.61 3.37
N ASP A 379 -1.29 -13.41 3.56
CA ASP A 379 -0.49 -14.13 4.55
C ASP A 379 -0.97 -13.83 5.97
N ASN A 380 -1.16 -12.56 6.30
CA ASN A 380 -1.67 -12.15 7.61
C ASN A 380 -3.08 -12.73 7.89
N LEU A 381 -3.93 -12.77 6.87
CA LEU A 381 -5.28 -13.34 7.00
C LEU A 381 -5.25 -14.84 7.26
N VAL A 382 -4.37 -15.58 6.61
CA VAL A 382 -4.21 -17.02 6.87
C VAL A 382 -3.71 -17.28 8.29
N GLN A 383 -2.84 -16.41 8.82
CA GLN A 383 -2.31 -16.55 10.17
C GLN A 383 -3.28 -16.12 11.27
N CYS A 384 -4.02 -15.03 11.07
CA CYS A 384 -4.75 -14.33 12.12
C CYS A 384 -6.27 -14.45 12.01
N ASN A 385 -6.81 -14.97 10.90
CA ASN A 385 -8.24 -15.02 10.66
C ASN A 385 -8.74 -16.44 10.45
N HIS A 386 -9.57 -16.91 11.36
CA HIS A 386 -10.05 -18.29 11.39
C HIS A 386 -10.73 -18.76 10.09
N TYR A 387 -11.52 -17.89 9.45
CA TYR A 387 -12.17 -18.20 8.19
C TYR A 387 -11.16 -18.45 7.06
N PHE A 388 -10.16 -17.58 6.94
CA PHE A 388 -9.16 -17.70 5.88
C PHE A 388 -8.17 -18.84 6.15
N SER A 389 -7.82 -19.09 7.43
CA SER A 389 -7.00 -20.23 7.84
C SER A 389 -7.66 -21.54 7.46
N ALA A 390 -8.91 -21.76 7.87
CA ALA A 390 -9.65 -22.99 7.55
C ALA A 390 -9.79 -23.21 6.03
N ARG A 391 -10.01 -22.15 5.26
CA ARG A 391 -10.06 -22.23 3.79
C ARG A 391 -8.71 -22.57 3.19
N ALA A 392 -7.64 -21.97 3.66
CA ALA A 392 -6.29 -22.26 3.19
C ALA A 392 -5.92 -23.71 3.46
N GLU A 393 -6.20 -24.21 4.67
CA GLU A 393 -5.97 -25.61 5.03
C GLU A 393 -6.76 -26.57 4.14
N GLN A 394 -8.05 -26.30 3.88
CA GLN A 394 -8.87 -27.10 2.99
C GLN A 394 -8.25 -27.24 1.59
N TRP A 395 -7.75 -26.14 1.04
CA TRP A 395 -7.12 -26.16 -0.28
C TRP A 395 -5.76 -26.84 -0.28
N THR A 396 -4.99 -26.68 0.80
CA THR A 396 -3.70 -27.35 0.96
C THR A 396 -3.89 -28.86 1.07
N ARG A 397 -4.88 -29.33 1.86
CA ARG A 397 -5.24 -30.75 1.94
C ARG A 397 -5.73 -31.31 0.58
N ALA A 398 -6.35 -30.47 -0.24
CA ALA A 398 -6.76 -30.82 -1.61
C ALA A 398 -5.58 -30.74 -2.62
N GLY A 399 -4.32 -30.66 -2.16
CA GLY A 399 -3.11 -30.66 -3.00
C GLY A 399 -2.90 -29.40 -3.83
N LYS A 400 -3.48 -28.26 -3.45
CA LYS A 400 -3.25 -27.00 -4.17
C LYS A 400 -1.91 -26.37 -3.79
N ASP A 401 -1.22 -25.86 -4.79
CA ASP A 401 0.05 -25.14 -4.62
C ASP A 401 -0.09 -23.97 -3.63
N PRO A 402 0.84 -23.77 -2.68
CA PRO A 402 0.77 -22.68 -1.68
C PRO A 402 0.66 -21.27 -2.31
N ARG A 403 1.31 -21.05 -3.46
CA ARG A 403 1.22 -19.76 -4.18
C ARG A 403 -0.18 -19.56 -4.75
N TRP A 404 -0.80 -20.63 -5.22
CA TRP A 404 -2.19 -20.59 -5.67
C TRP A 404 -3.14 -20.27 -4.53
N VAL A 405 -2.97 -20.93 -3.36
CA VAL A 405 -3.77 -20.67 -2.15
C VAL A 405 -3.68 -19.21 -1.75
N ARG A 406 -2.48 -18.66 -1.67
CA ARG A 406 -2.22 -17.26 -1.35
C ARG A 406 -2.93 -16.30 -2.30
N VAL A 407 -2.81 -16.51 -3.60
CA VAL A 407 -3.50 -15.71 -4.63
C VAL A 407 -5.02 -15.81 -4.49
N LYS A 408 -5.53 -16.99 -4.15
CA LYS A 408 -6.96 -17.21 -3.97
C LYS A 408 -7.50 -16.45 -2.77
N VAL A 409 -6.80 -16.48 -1.64
CA VAL A 409 -7.10 -15.67 -0.44
C VAL A 409 -7.11 -14.19 -0.80
N ALA A 410 -6.05 -13.68 -1.44
CA ALA A 410 -5.95 -12.28 -1.86
C ALA A 410 -7.14 -11.84 -2.74
N LYS A 411 -7.61 -12.71 -3.65
CA LYS A 411 -8.78 -12.43 -4.50
C LYS A 411 -10.09 -12.39 -3.71
N ILE A 412 -10.29 -13.31 -2.76
CA ILE A 412 -11.49 -13.31 -1.91
C ILE A 412 -11.49 -12.06 -1.05
N PHE A 413 -10.36 -11.76 -0.40
CA PHE A 413 -10.19 -10.53 0.38
C PHE A 413 -10.47 -9.27 -0.45
N SER A 414 -9.92 -9.16 -1.66
CA SER A 414 -10.15 -7.98 -2.53
C SER A 414 -11.63 -7.76 -2.84
N ARG A 415 -12.42 -8.83 -2.99
CA ARG A 415 -13.88 -8.72 -3.21
C ARG A 415 -14.61 -8.23 -1.96
N LEU A 416 -14.24 -8.79 -0.81
CA LEU A 416 -14.79 -8.40 0.48
C LEU A 416 -14.44 -6.94 0.79
N ALA A 417 -13.17 -6.57 0.64
CA ALA A 417 -12.70 -5.20 0.86
C ALA A 417 -13.41 -4.19 -0.05
N PHE A 418 -13.58 -4.52 -1.34
CA PHE A 418 -14.33 -3.67 -2.25
C PHE A 418 -15.78 -3.48 -1.78
N ALA A 419 -16.47 -4.56 -1.41
CA ALA A 419 -17.87 -4.50 -0.98
C ALA A 419 -18.04 -3.65 0.30
N MET A 420 -17.15 -3.83 1.28
CA MET A 420 -17.19 -3.07 2.54
C MET A 420 -16.91 -1.59 2.32
N VAL A 421 -15.85 -1.25 1.60
CA VAL A 421 -15.40 0.13 1.42
C VAL A 421 -16.34 0.90 0.48
N ALA A 422 -16.79 0.29 -0.62
CA ALA A 422 -17.73 0.91 -1.56
C ALA A 422 -19.13 1.08 -0.97
N GLY A 423 -19.60 0.09 -0.21
CA GLY A 423 -20.91 0.13 0.45
C GLY A 423 -20.93 0.95 1.73
N ARG A 424 -19.79 1.30 2.30
CA ARG A 424 -19.64 1.95 3.62
C ARG A 424 -20.47 1.26 4.71
N GLN A 425 -20.51 -0.07 4.67
CA GLN A 425 -21.35 -0.88 5.55
C GLN A 425 -20.57 -2.06 6.13
N TRP A 426 -21.04 -2.53 7.30
CA TRP A 426 -20.60 -3.80 7.85
C TRP A 426 -21.03 -4.92 6.93
N PHE A 427 -20.11 -5.81 6.65
CA PHE A 427 -20.45 -7.00 5.88
C PHE A 427 -20.72 -8.17 6.85
N PRO A 428 -21.90 -8.81 6.80
CA PRO A 428 -22.23 -9.94 7.64
C PRO A 428 -21.49 -11.19 7.16
N HIS A 429 -20.20 -11.23 7.44
CA HIS A 429 -19.32 -12.31 7.00
C HIS A 429 -18.56 -12.91 8.21
N PRO A 430 -18.37 -14.24 8.28
CA PRO A 430 -17.70 -14.89 9.41
C PRO A 430 -16.30 -14.39 9.72
N CYS A 431 -15.63 -13.79 8.73
CA CYS A 431 -14.30 -13.21 8.94
C CYS A 431 -14.30 -11.80 9.53
N CYS A 432 -15.46 -11.15 9.69
CA CYS A 432 -15.55 -9.77 10.14
C CYS A 432 -16.02 -9.66 11.59
N GLN A 433 -15.41 -8.73 12.30
CA GLN A 433 -15.76 -8.33 13.66
C GLN A 433 -16.60 -7.04 13.63
N GLN A 434 -16.97 -6.53 14.78
CA GLN A 434 -17.87 -5.40 14.91
C GLN A 434 -17.13 -4.09 15.22
N ARG A 435 -17.88 -2.99 15.36
CA ARG A 435 -17.42 -1.63 15.60
C ARG A 435 -16.46 -1.50 16.80
N HIS A 436 -16.81 -2.11 17.96
CA HIS A 436 -15.96 -2.08 19.15
C HIS A 436 -14.57 -2.68 18.91
N TYR A 437 -14.49 -3.71 18.06
CA TYR A 437 -13.23 -4.33 17.70
C TYR A 437 -12.32 -3.37 16.90
N VAL A 438 -12.89 -2.58 15.98
CA VAL A 438 -12.14 -1.55 15.22
C VAL A 438 -11.61 -0.48 16.16
N ILE A 439 -12.47 0.03 17.05
CA ILE A 439 -12.08 1.05 18.04
C ILE A 439 -11.00 0.50 19.00
N GLY A 440 -11.17 -0.74 19.48
CA GLY A 440 -10.17 -1.39 20.34
C GLY A 440 -8.82 -1.55 19.65
N LYS A 441 -8.80 -1.95 18.38
CA LYS A 441 -7.56 -2.04 17.58
C LYS A 441 -6.90 -0.68 17.40
N LEU A 442 -7.67 0.36 17.09
CA LEU A 442 -7.15 1.70 16.91
C LEU A 442 -6.53 2.23 18.22
N LEU A 443 -7.20 1.95 19.33
CA LEU A 443 -6.70 2.31 20.65
C LEU A 443 -5.39 1.55 20.99
N SER A 444 -5.33 0.23 20.73
CA SER A 444 -4.09 -0.55 20.92
C SER A 444 -2.95 0.00 20.08
N PHE A 445 -3.23 0.32 18.81
CA PHE A 445 -2.25 0.91 17.92
C PHE A 445 -1.69 2.23 18.46
N HIS A 446 -2.55 3.17 18.84
CA HIS A 446 -2.11 4.45 19.42
C HIS A 446 -1.37 4.25 20.76
N SER A 447 -1.75 3.20 21.50
CA SER A 447 -1.05 2.83 22.74
C SER A 447 0.38 2.38 22.47
N GLU A 448 0.56 1.49 21.51
CA GLU A 448 1.87 0.94 21.12
C GLU A 448 2.78 2.02 20.54
N HIS A 449 2.19 2.98 19.82
CA HIS A 449 2.91 4.09 19.18
C HIS A 449 3.10 5.30 20.08
N ALA A 450 2.72 5.25 21.34
CA ALA A 450 2.80 6.35 22.30
C ALA A 450 2.23 7.69 21.77
N THR A 451 1.12 7.60 21.01
CA THR A 451 0.44 8.78 20.44
C THR A 451 -0.01 9.73 21.55
N GLU A 452 0.09 11.03 21.33
CA GLU A 452 -0.41 12.05 22.25
C GLU A 452 -1.90 11.88 22.53
N LEU A 453 -2.33 12.11 23.77
CA LEU A 453 -3.72 11.88 24.19
C LEU A 453 -4.74 12.71 23.40
N LYS A 454 -4.38 13.93 23.01
CA LYS A 454 -5.24 14.80 22.21
C LYS A 454 -5.49 14.22 20.82
N ALA A 455 -4.43 13.76 20.15
CA ALA A 455 -4.52 13.13 18.83
C ALA A 455 -5.27 11.79 18.89
N LEU A 456 -4.95 10.94 19.87
CA LEU A 456 -5.64 9.69 20.12
C LEU A 456 -7.16 9.91 20.31
N ARG A 457 -7.54 10.88 21.15
CA ARG A 457 -8.96 11.23 21.38
C ARG A 457 -9.63 11.64 20.08
N HIS A 458 -9.00 12.54 19.33
CA HIS A 458 -9.52 13.01 18.05
C HIS A 458 -9.75 11.86 17.07
N ASP A 459 -8.76 10.99 16.90
CA ASP A 459 -8.84 9.87 15.96
C ASP A 459 -9.93 8.85 16.36
N LEU A 460 -10.11 8.60 17.66
CA LEU A 460 -11.21 7.75 18.13
C LEU A 460 -12.59 8.39 17.91
N GLU A 461 -12.72 9.71 18.10
CA GLU A 461 -13.96 10.44 17.84
C GLU A 461 -14.31 10.40 16.34
N VAL A 462 -13.35 10.70 15.47
CA VAL A 462 -13.52 10.62 14.01
C VAL A 462 -13.85 9.19 13.57
N ALA A 463 -13.11 8.19 14.07
CA ALA A 463 -13.40 6.79 13.76
C ALA A 463 -14.83 6.40 14.18
N ALA A 464 -15.27 6.86 15.35
CA ALA A 464 -16.64 6.64 15.80
C ALA A 464 -17.69 7.31 14.89
N GLU A 465 -17.33 8.38 14.21
CA GLU A 465 -18.18 9.07 13.23
C GLU A 465 -18.22 8.36 11.87
N GLN A 466 -17.09 7.88 11.42
CA GLN A 466 -16.97 7.21 10.12
C GLN A 466 -17.55 5.79 10.11
N LEU A 467 -17.49 5.11 11.24
CA LEU A 467 -17.97 3.73 11.34
C LEU A 467 -19.51 3.68 11.38
N PRO A 468 -20.15 2.84 10.53
CA PRO A 468 -21.59 2.72 10.52
C PRO A 468 -22.18 2.36 11.89
N PRO A 469 -23.35 2.88 12.27
CA PRO A 469 -24.01 2.48 13.49
C PRO A 469 -24.41 0.99 13.42
N LYS A 470 -24.47 0.35 14.58
CA LYS A 470 -24.86 -1.05 14.70
C LYS A 470 -26.36 -1.18 14.90
N GLN A 471 -26.95 -2.25 14.36
CA GLN A 471 -28.37 -2.55 14.58
C GLN A 471 -28.68 -3.12 16.01
N ARG A 472 -27.67 -3.49 16.80
CA ARG A 472 -27.83 -4.00 18.17
C ARG A 472 -26.98 -3.20 19.15
N ALA A 473 -27.46 -3.11 20.41
CA ALA A 473 -26.76 -2.44 21.50
C ALA A 473 -25.32 -2.96 21.64
N ILE A 474 -24.40 -2.03 21.86
CA ILE A 474 -22.98 -2.35 22.11
C ILE A 474 -22.91 -2.98 23.50
N GLU A 475 -22.35 -4.16 23.59
CA GLU A 475 -21.84 -4.68 24.88
C GLU A 475 -20.64 -3.81 25.24
N ALA A 476 -20.86 -2.82 26.09
CA ALA A 476 -19.84 -1.84 26.50
C ALA A 476 -18.79 -2.46 27.42
N GLU A 477 -19.14 -3.51 28.11
CA GLU A 477 -18.33 -4.12 29.16
C GLU A 477 -17.00 -4.72 28.68
N PRO A 478 -16.91 -5.49 27.57
CA PRO A 478 -15.64 -6.01 27.09
C PRO A 478 -14.67 -4.92 26.58
N LEU A 479 -15.22 -3.83 26.04
CA LEU A 479 -14.42 -2.70 25.59
C LEU A 479 -13.87 -1.94 26.81
N GLN A 480 -14.68 -1.72 27.82
CA GLN A 480 -14.26 -1.07 29.07
C GLN A 480 -13.12 -1.85 29.74
N GLN A 481 -13.23 -3.18 29.82
CA GLN A 481 -12.17 -4.01 30.39
C GLN A 481 -10.84 -3.91 29.62
N GLN A 482 -10.87 -3.90 28.29
CA GLN A 482 -9.66 -3.70 27.47
C GLN A 482 -9.06 -2.31 27.67
N LEU A 483 -9.88 -1.30 27.82
CA LEU A 483 -9.47 0.08 28.01
C LEU A 483 -8.87 0.28 29.42
N ASP A 484 -9.46 -0.34 30.44
CA ASP A 484 -8.94 -0.32 31.80
C ASP A 484 -7.60 -1.08 31.91
N ALA A 485 -7.45 -2.18 31.21
CA ALA A 485 -6.19 -2.93 31.12
C ALA A 485 -5.08 -2.11 30.44
N LEU A 486 -5.42 -1.33 29.41
CA LEU A 486 -4.48 -0.44 28.73
C LEU A 486 -4.09 0.78 29.58
N ALA A 487 -5.06 1.38 30.29
CA ALA A 487 -4.82 2.47 31.23
C ALA A 487 -3.88 2.02 32.35
N LYS A 488 -4.10 0.80 32.88
CA LYS A 488 -3.25 0.20 33.93
C LYS A 488 -1.82 -0.07 33.43
N ARG A 489 -1.69 -0.55 32.19
CA ARG A 489 -0.36 -0.79 31.57
C ARG A 489 0.46 0.48 31.40
N ARG A 490 -0.16 1.62 31.12
CA ARG A 490 0.52 2.90 30.91
C ARG A 490 0.78 3.69 32.20
N GLY A 491 0.17 3.29 33.33
CA GLY A 491 0.24 4.05 34.57
C GLY A 491 -0.35 5.46 34.47
N VAL A 492 -1.28 5.70 33.52
CA VAL A 492 -1.76 7.03 33.16
C VAL A 492 -3.25 7.16 33.45
N GLN A 493 -3.62 7.96 34.44
CA GLN A 493 -5.01 8.31 34.77
C GLN A 493 -5.79 9.02 33.64
N PRO A 494 -5.22 9.82 32.71
CA PRO A 494 -5.98 10.53 31.69
C PRO A 494 -6.71 9.63 30.67
N LEU A 495 -6.21 8.42 30.39
CA LEU A 495 -6.90 7.48 29.50
C LEU A 495 -8.25 7.03 30.10
N ALA A 496 -8.29 6.73 31.38
CA ALA A 496 -9.52 6.36 32.08
C ALA A 496 -10.61 7.46 32.03
N ALA A 497 -10.22 8.74 31.92
CA ALA A 497 -11.15 9.85 31.81
C ALA A 497 -11.70 10.05 30.38
N ILE A 498 -10.92 9.74 29.34
CA ILE A 498 -11.30 9.91 27.94
C ILE A 498 -12.24 8.80 27.47
N ILE A 499 -12.03 7.60 27.93
CA ILE A 499 -12.75 6.38 27.56
C ILE A 499 -14.26 6.48 27.83
N PRO A 500 -14.75 6.89 29.01
CA PRO A 500 -16.17 7.05 29.27
C PRO A 500 -16.83 8.06 28.33
N LEU A 501 -16.13 9.13 27.96
CA LEU A 501 -16.64 10.14 27.01
C LEU A 501 -16.79 9.58 25.60
N VAL A 502 -15.83 8.79 25.13
CA VAL A 502 -15.91 8.11 23.81
C VAL A 502 -17.03 7.08 23.81
N LEU A 503 -17.17 6.29 24.89
CA LEU A 503 -18.23 5.30 25.04
C LEU A 503 -19.62 5.94 25.13
N ALA A 504 -19.76 7.02 25.89
CA ALA A 504 -21.01 7.77 25.99
C ALA A 504 -21.46 8.37 24.64
N ARG A 505 -20.49 8.89 23.87
CA ARG A 505 -20.75 9.42 22.52
C ARG A 505 -21.11 8.30 21.53
N LEU A 506 -20.53 7.13 21.67
CA LEU A 506 -20.88 5.92 20.91
C LEU A 506 -22.28 5.42 21.28
N ALA A 507 -22.65 5.42 22.55
CA ALA A 507 -23.98 5.02 23.04
C ALA A 507 -25.06 6.05 22.67
N GLY A 508 -24.80 7.34 22.82
CA GLY A 508 -25.75 8.42 22.50
C GLY A 508 -26.17 8.48 21.03
N ARG A 509 -25.30 8.05 20.10
CA ARG A 509 -25.64 7.97 18.67
C ARG A 509 -26.57 6.81 18.32
N VAL A 510 -26.60 5.74 19.10
CA VAL A 510 -27.57 4.65 18.92
C VAL A 510 -28.99 5.13 19.25
N VAL A 511 -29.13 6.08 20.18
CA VAL A 511 -30.43 6.65 20.58
C VAL A 511 -30.91 7.70 19.58
N GLN A 512 -30.05 8.49 18.96
CA GLN A 512 -30.43 9.52 17.99
C GLN A 512 -30.78 9.01 16.59
N SER A 513 -30.49 7.74 16.25
CA SER A 513 -30.84 7.16 14.95
C SER A 513 -32.20 6.46 14.89
N ARG A 514 -33.05 6.58 15.91
CA ARG A 514 -34.46 6.23 15.79
C ARG A 514 -35.22 7.48 15.31
N PRO A 515 -35.78 7.49 14.09
CA PRO A 515 -36.75 8.49 13.75
C PRO A 515 -37.92 8.31 14.73
N SER A 516 -38.33 9.38 15.36
CA SER A 516 -39.61 9.43 16.07
C SER A 516 -40.68 9.13 15.03
N GLU A 517 -41.22 7.93 15.03
CA GLU A 517 -42.53 7.70 14.46
C GLU A 517 -43.52 8.58 15.26
N SER A 518 -43.75 9.76 14.72
CA SER A 518 -44.85 10.60 15.13
C SER A 518 -46.12 9.82 14.82
N ALA A 519 -46.80 9.37 15.87
CA ALA A 519 -48.19 9.04 15.83
C ALA A 519 -48.96 10.26 15.26
N GLY A 520 -49.49 10.12 14.08
CA GLY A 520 -50.52 10.99 13.53
C GLY A 520 -51.89 10.39 13.77
N PRO A 521 -52.93 11.19 13.90
CA PRO A 521 -54.23 10.78 14.36
C PRO A 521 -54.97 9.85 13.39
#